data_13ad5aeb74ef334b6b1f62a0b46a11e4
#
_entry.id   13ad5aeb74ef334b6b1f62a0b46a11e4
#
_cell.length_a   1.000
_cell.length_b   1.000
_cell.length_c   1.000
_cell.angle_alpha   90.00
_cell.angle_beta   90.00
_cell.angle_gamma   90.00
#
_symmetry.space_group_name_H-M   'P 1'
#
loop_
_entity.id
_entity.type
_entity.pdbx_description
1 polymer ?
#
loop_
_entity_poly.entity_id
_entity_poly.type
_entity_poly.pdbx_seq_one_letter_code
_entity_poly.pdbx_strand_id
1 'polypeptide(L)'
;MFEKLEELAKNNKKISDFHIRSGWPLAFRQTGEIHKIPEVIVKAQDLQDLLSTNCNEVEMKRFTETHELDSSVTLSGLRFRANFYKTITGPAAVLRRVESVIPEMGQFDLPQVLYDIIDMHKGLVLVTGPTLSLIHI
;
A
#
# COMPACT_ATOMS: atom_id res chain seq x y z
N MET A 1 9.23 12.52 -9.71
CA MET A 1 8.33 11.94 -8.68
C MET A 1 8.95 10.74 -7.97
N PHE A 2 9.46 9.75 -8.69
CA PHE A 2 9.96 8.47 -8.10
C PHE A 2 11.03 8.64 -7.04
N GLU A 3 12.08 9.43 -7.29
CA GLU A 3 13.15 9.67 -6.32
C GLU A 3 12.63 10.13 -4.96
N LYS A 4 11.65 11.06 -4.97
CA LYS A 4 11.07 11.57 -3.71
C LYS A 4 10.19 10.53 -3.01
N LEU A 5 9.45 9.74 -3.77
CA LEU A 5 8.65 8.64 -3.22
C LEU A 5 9.54 7.57 -2.59
N GLU A 6 10.62 7.17 -3.26
CA GLU A 6 11.59 6.21 -2.75
C GLU A 6 12.34 6.71 -1.52
N GLU A 7 12.77 7.98 -1.54
CA GLU A 7 13.40 8.65 -0.39
C GLU A 7 12.49 8.57 0.84
N LEU A 8 11.22 8.97 0.68
CA LEU A 8 10.24 8.94 1.76
C LEU A 8 9.95 7.52 2.24
N ALA A 9 9.80 6.57 1.32
CA ALA A 9 9.54 5.19 1.65
C ALA A 9 10.67 4.54 2.45
N LYS A 10 11.93 4.87 2.12
CA LYS A 10 13.11 4.36 2.84
C LYS A 10 13.30 5.01 4.21
N ASN A 11 13.17 6.33 4.27
CA ASN A 11 13.53 7.10 5.45
C ASN A 11 12.41 7.17 6.50
N ASN A 12 11.17 6.88 6.12
CA ASN A 12 10.03 6.99 7.02
C ASN A 12 9.17 5.72 7.04
N LYS A 13 9.44 4.84 8.00
CA LYS A 13 8.66 3.60 8.20
C LYS A 13 7.22 3.83 8.66
N LYS A 14 6.89 5.03 9.17
CA LYS A 14 5.53 5.35 9.64
C LYS A 14 4.56 5.70 8.52
N ILE A 15 5.05 5.80 7.27
CA ILE A 15 4.19 6.01 6.11
C ILE A 15 3.50 4.68 5.77
N SER A 16 2.18 4.68 5.81
CA SER A 16 1.34 3.54 5.46
C SER A 16 0.95 3.50 3.99
N ASP A 17 0.59 4.64 3.43
CA ASP A 17 0.08 4.73 2.06
C ASP A 17 0.67 5.93 1.33
N PHE A 18 0.91 5.78 0.01
CA PHE A 18 1.15 6.89 -0.91
C PHE A 18 -0.07 7.06 -1.82
N HIS A 19 -0.49 8.30 -2.01
CA HIS A 19 -1.57 8.69 -2.91
C HIS A 19 -0.97 9.45 -4.09
N ILE A 20 -1.02 8.83 -5.25
CA ILE A 20 -0.40 9.30 -6.48
C ILE A 20 -1.51 9.62 -7.48
N ARG A 21 -1.75 10.87 -7.78
CA ARG A 21 -2.84 11.29 -8.67
C ARG A 21 -2.32 12.29 -9.70
N SER A 22 -2.57 12.01 -10.97
CA SER A 22 -2.19 12.90 -12.08
C SER A 22 -2.72 14.32 -11.90
N GLY A 23 -1.83 15.30 -12.04
CA GLY A 23 -2.12 16.73 -11.88
C GLY A 23 -2.19 17.23 -10.42
N TRP A 24 -1.91 16.36 -9.43
CA TRP A 24 -1.96 16.70 -8.02
C TRP A 24 -0.58 16.56 -7.36
N PRO A 25 -0.34 17.25 -6.24
CA PRO A 25 0.84 17.02 -5.43
C PRO A 25 0.91 15.55 -4.95
N LEU A 26 2.13 14.99 -4.90
CA LEU A 26 2.36 13.72 -4.24
C LEU A 26 1.90 13.81 -2.79
N ALA A 27 1.11 12.84 -2.35
CA ALA A 27 0.62 12.80 -0.98
C ALA A 27 0.91 11.43 -0.35
N PHE A 28 1.03 11.40 0.96
CA PHE A 28 1.22 10.17 1.72
C PHE A 28 0.44 10.23 3.04
N ARG A 29 0.10 9.06 3.56
CA ARG A 29 -0.50 8.91 4.87
C ARG A 29 0.56 8.50 5.88
N GLN A 30 0.64 9.22 6.98
CA GLN A 30 1.53 8.92 8.10
C GLN A 30 0.73 9.02 9.40
N THR A 31 0.74 7.97 10.21
CA THR A 31 0.03 7.93 11.50
C THR A 31 -1.44 8.40 11.42
N GLY A 32 -2.12 8.02 10.32
CA GLY A 32 -3.53 8.36 10.07
C GLY A 32 -3.77 9.68 9.32
N GLU A 33 -2.80 10.61 9.32
CA GLU A 33 -2.91 11.92 8.68
C GLU A 33 -2.36 11.93 7.25
N ILE A 34 -2.96 12.74 6.38
CA ILE A 34 -2.51 12.90 4.99
C ILE A 34 -1.64 14.16 4.88
N HIS A 35 -0.41 13.95 4.43
CA HIS A 35 0.57 14.98 4.13
C HIS A 35 0.72 15.12 2.61
N LYS A 36 0.91 16.36 2.13
CA LYS A 36 1.13 16.66 0.71
C LYS A 36 2.50 17.28 0.52
N ILE A 37 3.11 17.02 -0.63
CA ILE A 37 4.38 17.61 -1.05
C ILE A 37 4.10 18.54 -2.23
N PRO A 38 3.86 19.84 -1.98
CA PRO A 38 3.42 20.78 -3.01
C PRO A 38 4.41 20.91 -4.18
N GLU A 39 5.69 20.68 -3.93
CA GLU A 39 6.78 20.83 -4.91
C GLU A 39 6.83 19.66 -5.91
N VAL A 40 6.16 18.54 -5.61
CA VAL A 40 6.17 17.34 -6.43
C VAL A 40 4.80 17.11 -7.04
N ILE A 41 4.55 17.71 -8.20
CA ILE A 41 3.33 17.48 -8.97
C ILE A 41 3.47 16.20 -9.77
N VAL A 42 2.53 15.28 -9.60
CA VAL A 42 2.48 14.00 -10.31
C VAL A 42 2.03 14.22 -11.75
N LYS A 43 2.82 13.72 -12.70
CA LYS A 43 2.45 13.73 -14.12
C LYS A 43 1.76 12.42 -14.50
N ALA A 44 0.90 12.45 -15.53
CA ALA A 44 0.28 11.23 -16.06
C ALA A 44 1.34 10.22 -16.51
N GLN A 45 2.46 10.69 -17.06
CA GLN A 45 3.59 9.85 -17.47
C GLN A 45 4.20 9.09 -16.32
N ASP A 46 4.35 9.71 -15.15
CA ASP A 46 4.88 9.03 -13.96
C ASP A 46 4.06 7.76 -13.60
N LEU A 47 2.74 7.83 -13.72
CA LEU A 47 1.86 6.69 -13.45
C LEU A 47 1.89 5.64 -14.57
N GLN A 48 2.06 6.06 -15.83
CA GLN A 48 2.26 5.13 -16.94
C GLN A 48 3.58 4.37 -16.78
N ASP A 49 4.65 5.06 -16.40
CA ASP A 49 5.95 4.45 -16.13
C ASP A 49 5.87 3.47 -14.95
N LEU A 50 5.14 3.83 -13.90
CA LEU A 50 4.92 2.95 -12.74
C LEU A 50 4.16 1.67 -13.14
N LEU A 51 3.12 1.80 -13.95
CA LEU A 51 2.36 0.68 -14.49
C LEU A 51 3.23 -0.21 -15.38
N SER A 52 3.89 0.37 -16.38
CA SER A 52 4.68 -0.39 -17.37
C SER A 52 5.88 -1.12 -16.74
N THR A 53 6.44 -0.57 -15.66
CA THR A 53 7.57 -1.19 -14.96
C THR A 53 7.14 -2.36 -14.06
N ASN A 54 5.92 -2.32 -13.52
CA ASN A 54 5.48 -3.27 -12.49
C ASN A 54 4.36 -4.22 -12.93
N CYS A 55 3.72 -3.96 -14.08
CA CYS A 55 2.59 -4.76 -14.56
C CYS A 55 2.94 -5.46 -15.88
N ASN A 56 2.44 -6.69 -16.04
CA ASN A 56 2.58 -7.44 -17.28
C ASN A 56 1.54 -7.02 -18.34
N GLU A 57 1.64 -7.55 -19.55
CA GLU A 57 0.75 -7.21 -20.67
C GLU A 57 -0.73 -7.52 -20.37
N VAL A 58 -1.00 -8.61 -19.66
CA VAL A 58 -2.38 -9.01 -19.30
C VAL A 58 -2.98 -8.02 -18.30
N GLU A 59 -2.21 -7.61 -17.31
CA GLU A 59 -2.61 -6.60 -16.33
C GLU A 59 -2.83 -5.24 -16.99
N MET A 60 -1.94 -4.84 -17.91
CA MET A 60 -2.08 -3.60 -18.67
C MET A 60 -3.35 -3.59 -19.53
N LYS A 61 -3.64 -4.72 -20.21
CA LYS A 61 -4.88 -4.87 -20.98
C LYS A 61 -6.10 -4.76 -20.07
N ARG A 62 -6.10 -5.46 -18.95
CA ARG A 62 -7.18 -5.39 -17.96
C ARG A 62 -7.39 -3.96 -17.46
N PHE A 63 -6.33 -3.25 -17.10
CA PHE A 63 -6.44 -1.85 -16.68
C PHE A 63 -7.05 -0.94 -17.76
N THR A 64 -6.73 -1.18 -19.03
CA THR A 64 -7.29 -0.43 -20.14
C THR A 64 -8.80 -0.67 -20.28
N GLU A 65 -9.26 -1.90 -20.05
CA GLU A 65 -10.66 -2.31 -20.19
C GLU A 65 -11.51 -1.94 -18.98
N THR A 66 -10.99 -2.20 -17.76
CA THR A 66 -11.77 -2.04 -16.52
C THR A 66 -11.54 -0.71 -15.80
N HIS A 67 -10.48 0.01 -16.15
CA HIS A 67 -10.04 1.24 -15.52
C HIS A 67 -9.65 1.11 -14.04
N GLU A 68 -9.46 -0.13 -13.59
CA GLU A 68 -9.02 -0.48 -12.25
C GLU A 68 -8.12 -1.71 -12.29
N LEU A 69 -7.06 -1.71 -11.46
CA LEU A 69 -6.12 -2.81 -11.34
C LEU A 69 -5.52 -2.86 -9.94
N ASP A 70 -5.70 -3.99 -9.27
CA ASP A 70 -4.91 -4.35 -8.10
C ASP A 70 -3.66 -5.12 -8.55
N SER A 71 -2.50 -4.68 -8.10
CA SER A 71 -1.21 -5.29 -8.41
C SER A 71 -0.23 -5.11 -7.25
N SER A 72 1.00 -5.58 -7.41
CA SER A 72 2.09 -5.33 -6.47
C SER A 72 3.18 -4.50 -7.14
N VAL A 73 3.70 -3.52 -6.40
CA VAL A 73 4.78 -2.65 -6.86
C VAL A 73 5.97 -2.82 -5.94
N THR A 74 7.16 -2.93 -6.53
CA THR A 74 8.42 -2.93 -5.78
C THR A 74 9.19 -1.66 -6.10
N LEU A 75 9.46 -0.86 -5.09
CA LEU A 75 10.25 0.38 -5.20
C LEU A 75 11.40 0.30 -4.21
N SER A 76 12.63 0.36 -4.73
CA SER A 76 13.85 0.32 -3.90
C SER A 76 13.91 -0.83 -2.88
N GLY A 77 13.43 -2.01 -3.28
CA GLY A 77 13.38 -3.21 -2.43
C GLY A 77 12.24 -3.27 -1.41
N LEU A 78 11.40 -2.23 -1.37
CA LEU A 78 10.18 -2.21 -0.55
C LEU A 78 8.98 -2.64 -1.39
N ARG A 79 8.14 -3.51 -0.83
CA ARG A 79 6.91 -3.99 -1.49
C ARG A 79 5.71 -3.14 -1.10
N PHE A 80 4.88 -2.88 -2.11
CA PHE A 80 3.61 -2.18 -1.94
C PHE A 80 2.50 -2.96 -2.61
N ARG A 81 1.35 -3.05 -1.98
CA ARG A 81 0.10 -3.35 -2.67
C ARG A 81 -0.34 -2.07 -3.38
N ALA A 82 -0.58 -2.17 -4.68
CA ALA A 82 -0.95 -1.04 -5.52
C ALA A 82 -2.37 -1.24 -6.04
N ASN A 83 -3.21 -0.25 -5.86
CA ASN A 83 -4.47 -0.13 -6.57
C ASN A 83 -4.33 1.04 -7.55
N PHE A 84 -4.36 0.73 -8.84
CA PHE A 84 -4.38 1.70 -9.93
C PHE A 84 -5.80 1.92 -10.39
N TYR A 85 -6.18 3.16 -10.65
CA TYR A 85 -7.52 3.49 -11.14
C TYR A 85 -7.50 4.75 -12.01
N LYS A 86 -8.55 4.91 -12.83
CA LYS A 86 -8.69 6.06 -13.71
C LYS A 86 -9.60 7.11 -13.09
N THR A 87 -9.19 8.36 -13.16
CA THR A 87 -9.97 9.51 -12.71
C THR A 87 -10.24 10.45 -13.89
N ILE A 88 -11.10 11.46 -13.70
CA ILE A 88 -11.38 12.48 -14.69
C ILE A 88 -10.09 13.23 -15.11
N THR A 89 -9.14 13.40 -14.20
CA THR A 89 -7.87 14.10 -14.44
C THR A 89 -6.76 13.19 -14.98
N GLY A 90 -7.02 11.90 -15.17
CA GLY A 90 -6.06 10.92 -15.64
C GLY A 90 -5.88 9.74 -14.67
N PRO A 91 -4.83 8.94 -14.85
CA PRO A 91 -4.57 7.80 -13.98
C PRO A 91 -4.22 8.25 -12.56
N ALA A 92 -4.49 7.37 -11.61
CA ALA A 92 -4.13 7.50 -10.20
C ALA A 92 -3.72 6.15 -9.62
N ALA A 93 -3.01 6.16 -8.50
CA ALA A 93 -2.67 4.96 -7.75
C ALA A 93 -2.64 5.23 -6.24
N VAL A 94 -2.97 4.21 -5.48
CA VAL A 94 -2.70 4.14 -4.05
C VAL A 94 -1.73 3.00 -3.81
N LEU A 95 -0.58 3.30 -3.21
CA LEU A 95 0.42 2.30 -2.85
C LEU A 95 0.38 2.11 -1.34
N ARG A 96 -0.05 0.94 -0.87
CA ARG A 96 0.00 0.55 0.54
C ARG A 96 1.26 -0.23 0.84
N ARG A 97 2.02 0.21 1.81
CA ARG A 97 3.24 -0.48 2.25
C ARG A 97 2.90 -1.87 2.78
N VAL A 98 3.67 -2.86 2.35
CA VAL A 98 3.62 -4.23 2.87
C VAL A 98 4.88 -4.46 3.69
N GLU A 99 4.71 -4.75 4.96
CA GLU A 99 5.85 -5.09 5.82
C GLU A 99 6.47 -6.41 5.35
N SER A 100 7.78 -6.39 5.15
CA SER A 100 8.53 -7.57 4.66
C SER A 100 8.89 -8.54 5.79
N VAL A 101 8.87 -8.06 7.02
CA VAL A 101 9.18 -8.87 8.21
C VAL A 101 7.88 -9.08 8.98
N ILE A 102 7.52 -10.34 9.16
CA ILE A 102 6.39 -10.69 10.03
C ILE A 102 6.86 -10.47 11.47
N PRO A 103 6.20 -9.58 12.24
CA PRO A 103 6.59 -9.33 13.62
C PRO A 103 6.32 -10.57 14.48
N GLU A 104 7.17 -10.79 15.46
CA GLU A 104 6.96 -11.85 16.44
C GLU A 104 5.80 -11.50 17.40
N MET A 105 5.04 -12.50 17.81
CA MET A 105 3.91 -12.29 18.72
C MET A 105 4.29 -11.59 20.04
N GLY A 106 5.48 -11.83 20.55
CA GLY A 106 6.00 -11.17 21.75
C GLY A 106 6.22 -9.66 21.63
N GLN A 107 6.15 -9.08 20.42
CA GLN A 107 6.22 -7.64 20.19
C GLN A 107 4.85 -6.94 20.39
N PHE A 108 3.80 -7.73 20.52
CA PHE A 108 2.45 -7.26 20.77
C PHE A 108 2.05 -7.61 22.20
N ASP A 109 1.35 -6.74 22.86
CA ASP A 109 0.77 -7.00 24.20
C ASP A 109 -0.51 -7.83 24.04
N LEU A 110 -0.34 -9.08 23.62
CA LEU A 110 -1.43 -10.00 23.32
C LEU A 110 -1.87 -10.77 24.57
N PRO A 111 -3.19 -10.97 24.77
CA PRO A 111 -3.69 -11.82 25.84
C PRO A 111 -3.14 -13.26 25.74
N GLN A 112 -2.84 -13.90 26.88
CA GLN A 112 -2.29 -15.26 26.96
C GLN A 112 -3.11 -16.28 26.17
N VAL A 113 -4.43 -16.13 26.13
CA VAL A 113 -5.32 -17.02 25.39
C VAL A 113 -4.96 -17.17 23.90
N LEU A 114 -4.35 -16.16 23.28
CA LEU A 114 -3.92 -16.26 21.87
C LEU A 114 -2.72 -17.19 21.69
N TYR A 115 -1.83 -17.26 22.68
CA TYR A 115 -0.72 -18.23 22.70
C TYR A 115 -1.26 -19.64 22.90
N ASP A 116 -2.23 -19.82 23.80
CA ASP A 116 -2.85 -21.13 24.08
C ASP A 116 -3.61 -21.67 22.85
N ILE A 117 -4.25 -20.77 22.06
CA ILE A 117 -4.98 -21.12 20.84
C ILE A 117 -4.05 -21.67 19.76
N ILE A 118 -2.81 -21.18 19.64
CA ILE A 118 -1.85 -21.64 18.63
C ILE A 118 -1.47 -23.10 18.86
N ASP A 119 -1.41 -23.55 20.10
CA ASP A 119 -1.06 -24.93 20.47
C ASP A 119 -2.24 -25.92 20.30
N MET A 120 -3.43 -25.44 19.96
CA MET A 120 -4.59 -26.30 19.74
C MET A 120 -4.50 -27.07 18.44
N HIS A 121 -4.59 -28.40 18.51
CA HIS A 121 -4.52 -29.27 17.32
C HIS A 121 -5.81 -29.33 16.51
N LYS A 122 -6.95 -28.90 17.04
CA LYS A 122 -8.27 -28.97 16.39
C LYS A 122 -9.13 -27.78 16.83
N GLY A 123 -9.93 -27.27 15.90
CA GLY A 123 -10.88 -26.19 16.16
C GLY A 123 -10.86 -25.13 15.06
N LEU A 124 -11.78 -24.20 15.19
CA LEU A 124 -11.86 -23.00 14.34
C LEU A 124 -11.87 -21.78 15.27
N VAL A 125 -10.94 -20.89 15.06
CA VAL A 125 -10.89 -19.60 15.77
C VAL A 125 -11.22 -18.49 14.78
N LEU A 126 -12.25 -17.71 15.11
CA LEU A 126 -12.66 -16.57 14.29
C LEU A 126 -12.28 -15.27 15.01
N VAL A 127 -11.41 -14.51 14.38
CA VAL A 127 -11.08 -13.15 14.83
C VAL A 127 -11.97 -12.18 14.05
N THR A 128 -12.86 -11.49 14.73
CA THR A 128 -13.84 -10.60 14.11
C THR A 128 -13.73 -9.18 14.65
N GLY A 129 -14.08 -8.22 13.84
CA GLY A 129 -14.11 -6.81 14.24
C GLY A 129 -14.65 -5.94 13.11
N PRO A 130 -15.01 -4.68 13.39
CA PRO A 130 -15.41 -3.75 12.35
C PRO A 130 -14.25 -3.50 11.37
N THR A 131 -14.57 -3.14 10.14
CA THR A 131 -13.58 -2.83 9.10
C THR A 131 -12.54 -1.84 9.62
N LEU A 132 -11.26 -2.16 9.46
CA LEU A 132 -10.10 -1.41 9.96
C LEU A 132 -9.79 -1.54 11.47
N SER A 133 -10.61 -2.20 12.28
CA SER A 133 -10.30 -2.40 13.71
C SER A 133 -9.20 -3.46 13.94
N LEU A 134 -9.04 -4.38 13.00
CA LEU A 134 -8.03 -5.44 13.07
C LEU A 134 -6.61 -4.95 12.67
N ILE A 135 -6.48 -3.68 12.25
CA ILE A 135 -5.20 -3.08 11.88
C ILE A 135 -4.49 -2.44 13.09
N HIS A 136 -5.19 -2.28 14.19
CA HIS A 136 -4.70 -1.62 15.41
C HIS A 136 -4.36 -2.59 16.57
N ILE A 137 -4.16 -3.85 16.24
CA ILE A 137 -3.68 -4.83 17.22
C ILE A 137 -2.16 -4.81 17.28
#